data_07484239d5a2651743ead13c1d0525e1
#
_entry.id   07484239d5a2651743ead13c1d0525e1
#
_cell.length_a   1.000
_cell.length_b   1.000
_cell.length_c   1.000
_cell.angle_alpha   90.00
_cell.angle_beta   90.00
_cell.angle_gamma   90.00
#
_symmetry.space_group_name_H-M   'P 1'
#
loop_
_entity.id
_entity.type
_entity.pdbx_description
1 polymer ?
#
loop_
_entity_poly.entity_id
_entity_poly.type
_entity_poly.pdbx_seq_one_letter_code
_entity_poly.pdbx_strand_id
1 'polypeptide(L)'
;MKPNAIRRSRLAWMLAGLAVSVRAMAALPDEIQVYADDINAPGTAGLELHLNATPRGTNRPDYPGEVTTHHGLRVTPEFSYGISRVFEAGLYLPVVFSGGNSWLAGYKLRLKWLPLQPDAKTGGAFFGANVEYSDVQRRFEASRHNSELRLIGGYRNEQWLFAVNPIFGWALSTSTPQAGPQFDLAYKVSRRVADGIALGAEYYNDKGRWLHFDAAGEQGKTLYAVLDFDREPWVFNFAVGRGLNDATDRWTIKAIFELPFK
;
A
#
# COMPACT_ATOMS: atom_id res chain seq x y z
N MET A 1 -45.96 26.66 59.60
CA MET A 1 -45.44 25.34 59.25
C MET A 1 -45.05 25.38 57.76
N LYS A 2 -43.75 25.28 57.44
CA LYS A 2 -43.24 25.29 56.06
C LYS A 2 -42.96 23.86 55.63
N PRO A 3 -43.35 23.38 54.44
CA PRO A 3 -42.93 22.09 53.92
C PRO A 3 -41.58 22.17 53.22
N ASN A 4 -40.76 21.16 53.49
CA ASN A 4 -39.40 20.97 52.96
C ASN A 4 -39.37 20.71 51.46
N ALA A 5 -38.50 21.45 50.74
CA ALA A 5 -38.17 21.24 49.34
C ALA A 5 -37.16 20.12 49.23
N ILE A 6 -37.52 19.01 48.60
CA ILE A 6 -36.63 17.90 48.25
C ILE A 6 -35.80 18.30 47.02
N ARG A 7 -34.52 18.49 47.25
CA ARG A 7 -33.52 18.75 46.18
C ARG A 7 -33.28 17.44 45.42
N ARG A 8 -33.80 17.32 44.20
CA ARG A 8 -33.45 16.21 43.30
C ARG A 8 -32.10 16.55 42.59
N SER A 9 -31.04 15.92 43.04
CA SER A 9 -29.75 15.91 42.37
C SER A 9 -29.86 15.05 41.10
N ARG A 10 -29.81 15.68 39.94
CA ARG A 10 -29.65 14.99 38.66
C ARG A 10 -28.18 14.62 38.51
N LEU A 11 -27.84 13.37 38.77
CA LEU A 11 -26.55 12.81 38.44
C LEU A 11 -26.52 12.57 36.91
N ALA A 12 -25.91 13.48 36.20
CA ALA A 12 -25.65 13.30 34.78
C ALA A 12 -24.48 12.30 34.63
N TRP A 13 -24.77 11.12 34.17
CA TRP A 13 -23.77 10.15 33.73
C TRP A 13 -23.23 10.61 32.37
N MET A 14 -22.05 11.24 32.36
CA MET A 14 -21.26 11.41 31.15
C MET A 14 -20.61 10.06 30.83
N LEU A 15 -21.24 9.28 29.97
CA LEU A 15 -20.58 8.23 29.23
C LEU A 15 -19.67 8.86 28.20
N ALA A 16 -18.43 9.12 28.58
CA ALA A 16 -17.36 9.37 27.63
C ALA A 16 -17.08 8.03 26.93
N GLY A 17 -17.75 7.81 25.81
CA GLY A 17 -17.38 6.74 24.88
C GLY A 17 -16.00 7.05 24.32
N LEU A 18 -14.96 6.37 24.82
CA LEU A 18 -13.69 6.27 24.11
C LEU A 18 -14.00 5.53 22.80
N ALA A 19 -14.18 6.28 21.73
CA ALA A 19 -14.10 5.73 20.38
C ALA A 19 -12.63 5.36 20.14
N VAL A 20 -12.28 4.13 20.44
CA VAL A 20 -11.04 3.54 19.97
C VAL A 20 -11.23 3.41 18.45
N SER A 21 -10.72 4.35 17.70
CA SER A 21 -10.57 4.23 16.24
C SER A 21 -9.56 3.11 16.00
N VAL A 22 -10.05 1.91 15.74
CA VAL A 22 -9.24 0.81 15.22
C VAL A 22 -8.86 1.26 13.80
N ARG A 23 -7.62 1.70 13.64
CA ARG A 23 -7.03 1.95 12.33
C ARG A 23 -6.96 0.59 11.63
N ALA A 24 -7.83 0.36 10.67
CA ALA A 24 -7.63 -0.73 9.73
C ALA A 24 -6.56 -0.21 8.75
N MET A 25 -5.30 -0.54 9.01
CA MET A 25 -4.25 -0.33 8.02
C MET A 25 -4.64 -1.12 6.77
N ALA A 26 -4.71 -0.46 5.63
CA ALA A 26 -4.74 -1.14 4.35
C ALA A 26 -3.42 -1.90 4.23
N ALA A 27 -3.51 -3.12 3.73
CA ALA A 27 -2.45 -4.08 3.37
C ALA A 27 -1.07 -3.87 4.01
N LEU A 28 -0.43 -4.97 4.39
CA LEU A 28 0.99 -5.02 4.76
C LEU A 28 1.83 -4.11 3.85
N PRO A 29 2.76 -3.30 4.38
CA PRO A 29 3.76 -2.61 3.56
C PRO A 29 4.78 -3.62 2.99
N ASP A 30 4.29 -4.75 2.49
CA ASP A 30 5.02 -5.75 1.72
C ASP A 30 5.21 -5.32 0.27
N GLU A 31 4.29 -4.47 -0.23
CA GLU A 31 4.31 -3.92 -1.56
C GLU A 31 4.14 -2.39 -1.50
N ILE A 32 5.24 -1.66 -1.60
CA ILE A 32 5.24 -0.21 -1.69
C ILE A 32 5.51 0.16 -3.15
N GLN A 33 4.45 0.28 -3.95
CA GLN A 33 4.55 0.51 -5.39
C GLN A 33 3.44 1.44 -5.87
N VAL A 34 3.78 2.36 -6.76
CA VAL A 34 2.80 3.08 -7.58
C VAL A 34 2.73 2.38 -8.93
N TYR A 35 1.60 1.76 -9.22
CA TYR A 35 1.37 1.11 -10.51
C TYR A 35 1.26 2.12 -11.64
N ALA A 36 1.90 1.80 -12.75
CA ALA A 36 1.88 2.56 -13.99
C ALA A 36 1.35 1.70 -15.14
N ASP A 37 1.93 1.87 -16.32
CA ASP A 37 1.51 1.25 -17.56
C ASP A 37 2.20 -0.09 -17.88
N ASP A 38 2.94 -0.63 -16.92
CA ASP A 38 3.70 -1.86 -17.10
C ASP A 38 2.76 -3.08 -17.03
N ILE A 39 2.90 -4.00 -17.99
CA ILE A 39 2.17 -5.26 -18.08
C ILE A 39 2.98 -6.28 -18.89
N ASN A 40 3.00 -7.52 -18.46
CA ASN A 40 3.70 -8.59 -19.19
C ASN A 40 3.05 -8.87 -20.55
N ALA A 41 3.89 -9.17 -21.53
CA ALA A 41 3.43 -9.62 -22.84
C ALA A 41 2.61 -10.93 -22.71
N PRO A 42 1.61 -11.17 -23.60
CA PRO A 42 0.81 -12.40 -23.55
C PRO A 42 1.66 -13.66 -23.59
N GLY A 43 1.41 -14.58 -22.66
CA GLY A 43 2.13 -15.84 -22.55
C GLY A 43 3.51 -15.75 -21.87
N THR A 44 3.91 -14.58 -21.37
CA THR A 44 5.17 -14.43 -20.64
C THR A 44 4.96 -14.42 -19.15
N ALA A 45 5.89 -15.03 -18.42
CA ALA A 45 5.96 -14.96 -16.96
C ALA A 45 6.98 -13.88 -16.54
N GLY A 46 6.72 -13.26 -15.40
CA GLY A 46 7.60 -12.31 -14.73
C GLY A 46 7.88 -12.72 -13.30
N LEU A 47 9.00 -12.28 -12.77
CA LEU A 47 9.35 -12.41 -11.36
C LEU A 47 9.91 -11.08 -10.87
N GLU A 48 9.22 -10.46 -9.91
CA GLU A 48 9.70 -9.30 -9.19
C GLU A 48 10.04 -9.69 -7.74
N LEU A 49 11.07 -9.06 -7.20
CA LEU A 49 11.43 -9.20 -5.80
C LEU A 49 11.30 -7.86 -5.10
N HIS A 50 10.29 -7.72 -4.25
CA HIS A 50 10.08 -6.54 -3.43
C HIS A 50 10.84 -6.69 -2.11
N LEU A 51 11.64 -5.68 -1.76
CA LEU A 51 12.38 -5.58 -0.51
C LEU A 51 11.99 -4.29 0.19
N ASN A 52 11.36 -4.38 1.36
CA ASN A 52 10.93 -3.23 2.15
C ASN A 52 11.51 -3.32 3.56
N ALA A 53 12.47 -2.46 3.86
CA ALA A 53 13.08 -2.34 5.18
C ALA A 53 12.57 -1.09 5.91
N THR A 54 12.30 -1.21 7.19
CA THR A 54 11.83 -0.11 8.03
C THR A 54 12.82 0.17 9.17
N PRO A 55 13.93 0.91 8.92
CA PRO A 55 14.95 1.20 9.94
C PRO A 55 14.40 1.94 11.16
N ARG A 56 13.36 2.76 10.97
CA ARG A 56 12.64 3.47 12.04
C ARG A 56 11.15 3.48 11.75
N GLY A 57 10.45 2.48 12.24
CA GLY A 57 9.01 2.34 12.16
C GLY A 57 8.31 2.60 13.49
N THR A 58 7.00 2.37 13.49
CA THR A 58 6.23 2.31 14.73
C THR A 58 6.66 1.09 15.56
N ASN A 59 6.79 1.28 16.86
CA ASN A 59 7.02 0.21 17.82
C ASN A 59 5.80 -0.03 18.74
N ARG A 60 4.69 0.64 18.45
CA ARG A 60 3.41 0.46 19.13
C ARG A 60 2.48 -0.33 18.22
N PRO A 61 2.03 -1.50 18.65
CA PRO A 61 1.06 -2.26 17.87
C PRO A 61 -0.29 -1.53 17.84
N ASP A 62 -0.94 -1.53 16.67
CA ASP A 62 -2.27 -0.95 16.47
C ASP A 62 -3.37 -1.92 16.97
N TYR A 63 -3.05 -3.22 17.07
CA TYR A 63 -3.94 -4.24 17.61
C TYR A 63 -3.16 -5.34 18.37
N PRO A 64 -3.80 -6.08 19.29
CA PRO A 64 -3.13 -7.11 20.05
C PRO A 64 -2.53 -8.23 19.17
N GLY A 65 -1.23 -8.50 19.37
CA GLY A 65 -0.50 -9.56 18.67
C GLY A 65 0.12 -9.13 17.33
N GLU A 66 0.04 -7.86 16.97
CA GLU A 66 0.72 -7.30 15.81
C GLU A 66 2.24 -7.35 15.96
N VAL A 67 2.92 -7.74 14.88
CA VAL A 67 4.37 -7.58 14.70
C VAL A 67 4.59 -6.23 14.02
N THR A 68 5.07 -5.25 14.78
CA THR A 68 5.28 -3.87 14.30
C THR A 68 6.35 -3.80 13.20
N THR A 69 6.33 -2.71 12.45
CA THR A 69 7.25 -2.47 11.34
C THR A 69 8.68 -2.12 11.77
N HIS A 70 8.87 -1.70 13.02
CA HIS A 70 10.15 -1.21 13.52
C HIS A 70 11.29 -2.24 13.40
N HIS A 71 12.36 -1.89 12.69
CA HIS A 71 13.49 -2.75 12.35
C HIS A 71 13.09 -4.02 11.58
N GLY A 72 11.92 -3.99 10.93
CA GLY A 72 11.45 -5.10 10.10
C GLY A 72 12.01 -5.04 8.68
N LEU A 73 12.13 -6.21 8.07
CA LEU A 73 12.39 -6.40 6.63
C LEU A 73 11.29 -7.29 6.08
N ARG A 74 10.72 -6.88 4.96
CA ARG A 74 9.78 -7.67 4.17
C ARG A 74 10.39 -7.99 2.82
N VAL A 75 10.30 -9.26 2.45
CA VAL A 75 10.80 -9.79 1.18
C VAL A 75 9.64 -10.49 0.51
N THR A 76 9.18 -9.94 -0.61
CA THR A 76 8.01 -10.46 -1.30
C THR A 76 8.35 -10.80 -2.74
N PRO A 77 8.59 -12.07 -3.08
CA PRO A 77 8.57 -12.50 -4.46
C PRO A 77 7.15 -12.36 -5.02
N GLU A 78 7.04 -11.73 -6.18
CA GLU A 78 5.85 -11.61 -7.00
C GLU A 78 6.07 -12.37 -8.30
N PHE A 79 5.24 -13.39 -8.52
CA PHE A 79 5.16 -14.11 -9.79
C PHE A 79 4.00 -13.54 -10.60
N SER A 80 4.27 -13.14 -11.82
CA SER A 80 3.26 -12.57 -12.72
C SER A 80 3.18 -13.34 -14.04
N TYR A 81 2.02 -13.29 -14.70
CA TYR A 81 1.78 -13.94 -15.98
C TYR A 81 0.85 -13.09 -16.86
N GLY A 82 1.34 -12.72 -18.03
CA GLY A 82 0.58 -12.03 -19.05
C GLY A 82 -0.46 -12.96 -19.69
N ILE A 83 -1.73 -12.79 -19.33
CA ILE A 83 -2.85 -13.56 -19.90
C ILE A 83 -3.18 -13.06 -21.32
N SER A 84 -3.17 -11.75 -21.47
CA SER A 84 -3.44 -11.08 -22.74
C SER A 84 -2.74 -9.72 -22.77
N ARG A 85 -2.92 -8.95 -23.84
CA ARG A 85 -2.33 -7.59 -23.94
C ARG A 85 -2.86 -6.63 -22.88
N VAL A 86 -3.96 -6.94 -22.22
CA VAL A 86 -4.64 -6.07 -21.26
C VAL A 86 -4.90 -6.73 -19.91
N PHE A 87 -4.61 -8.04 -19.76
CA PHE A 87 -4.80 -8.77 -18.52
C PHE A 87 -3.54 -9.50 -18.08
N GLU A 88 -3.22 -9.37 -16.81
CA GLU A 88 -2.11 -10.03 -16.12
C GLU A 88 -2.58 -10.58 -14.77
N ALA A 89 -2.18 -11.80 -14.44
CA ALA A 89 -2.35 -12.40 -13.12
C ALA A 89 -1.05 -12.29 -12.31
N GLY A 90 -1.17 -12.20 -10.98
CA GLY A 90 -0.05 -12.16 -10.05
C GLY A 90 -0.27 -12.99 -8.80
N LEU A 91 0.83 -13.50 -8.23
CA LEU A 91 0.89 -14.19 -6.94
C LEU A 91 2.05 -13.63 -6.14
N TYR A 92 1.76 -13.14 -4.93
CA TYR A 92 2.74 -12.64 -3.97
C TYR A 92 2.88 -13.59 -2.79
N LEU A 93 4.11 -13.80 -2.34
CA LEU A 93 4.45 -14.64 -1.19
C LEU A 93 5.28 -13.84 -0.16
N PRO A 94 4.66 -12.94 0.62
CA PRO A 94 5.40 -12.07 1.53
C PRO A 94 6.02 -12.83 2.69
N VAL A 95 7.32 -12.62 2.89
CA VAL A 95 8.11 -13.11 4.02
C VAL A 95 8.52 -11.94 4.89
N VAL A 96 8.27 -12.02 6.19
CA VAL A 96 8.59 -10.99 7.17
C VAL A 96 9.72 -11.46 8.07
N PHE A 97 10.73 -10.59 8.25
CA PHE A 97 11.82 -10.76 9.20
C PHE A 97 11.72 -9.64 10.25
N SER A 98 11.60 -9.98 11.53
CA SER A 98 11.53 -9.02 12.64
C SER A 98 11.92 -9.70 13.95
N GLY A 99 12.66 -8.98 14.82
CA GLY A 99 13.03 -9.46 16.16
C GLY A 99 13.74 -10.81 16.17
N GLY A 100 14.56 -11.14 15.15
CA GLY A 100 15.27 -12.42 15.03
C GLY A 100 14.42 -13.59 14.54
N ASN A 101 13.16 -13.35 14.18
CA ASN A 101 12.24 -14.35 13.64
C ASN A 101 11.94 -14.09 12.18
N SER A 102 11.47 -15.14 11.49
CA SER A 102 10.99 -15.07 10.10
C SER A 102 9.66 -15.80 9.95
N TRP A 103 8.78 -15.27 9.10
CA TRP A 103 7.47 -15.85 8.82
C TRP A 103 7.09 -15.68 7.36
N LEU A 104 6.52 -16.72 6.76
CA LEU A 104 5.69 -16.56 5.58
C LEU A 104 4.39 -15.89 6.04
N ALA A 105 4.16 -14.63 5.66
CA ALA A 105 3.03 -13.86 6.16
C ALA A 105 1.68 -14.35 5.63
N GLY A 106 1.68 -14.94 4.44
CA GLY A 106 0.51 -15.43 3.74
C GLY A 106 0.73 -15.41 2.24
N TYR A 107 -0.31 -15.13 1.49
CA TYR A 107 -0.24 -14.92 0.04
C TYR A 107 -1.24 -13.86 -0.41
N LYS A 108 -0.96 -13.26 -1.60
CA LYS A 108 -1.91 -12.40 -2.30
C LYS A 108 -2.06 -12.87 -3.74
N LEU A 109 -3.26 -12.75 -4.27
CA LEU A 109 -3.59 -12.98 -5.68
C LEU A 109 -3.99 -11.67 -6.31
N ARG A 110 -3.53 -11.41 -7.51
CA ARG A 110 -3.77 -10.18 -8.26
C ARG A 110 -4.32 -10.48 -9.64
N LEU A 111 -5.25 -9.65 -10.08
CA LEU A 111 -5.64 -9.52 -11.49
C LEU A 111 -5.54 -8.06 -11.89
N LYS A 112 -4.64 -7.75 -12.81
CA LYS A 112 -4.46 -6.42 -13.41
C LYS A 112 -5.18 -6.37 -14.76
N TRP A 113 -5.89 -5.27 -15.00
CA TRP A 113 -6.54 -4.92 -16.26
C TRP A 113 -6.07 -3.55 -16.70
N LEU A 114 -5.42 -3.46 -17.87
CA LEU A 114 -4.83 -2.23 -18.41
C LEU A 114 -5.29 -2.02 -19.87
N PRO A 115 -6.55 -1.59 -20.09
CA PRO A 115 -7.15 -1.46 -21.42
C PRO A 115 -6.59 -0.27 -22.23
N LEU A 116 -6.12 0.78 -21.55
CA LEU A 116 -5.50 1.93 -22.20
C LEU A 116 -4.02 1.95 -21.85
N GLN A 117 -3.19 1.81 -22.85
CA GLN A 117 -1.72 1.84 -22.75
C GLN A 117 -1.17 2.97 -23.62
N PRO A 118 -0.08 3.65 -23.22
CA PRO A 118 0.55 4.68 -24.02
C PRO A 118 1.18 4.05 -25.26
N ASP A 119 1.29 4.82 -26.31
CA ASP A 119 2.06 4.42 -27.49
C ASP A 119 3.55 4.33 -27.13
N ALA A 120 4.22 3.26 -27.55
CA ALA A 120 5.61 2.98 -27.20
C ALA A 120 6.60 4.07 -27.67
N LYS A 121 6.28 4.84 -28.72
CA LYS A 121 7.16 5.86 -29.30
C LYS A 121 6.81 7.27 -28.86
N THR A 122 5.51 7.59 -28.82
CA THR A 122 5.02 8.95 -28.54
C THR A 122 4.56 9.14 -27.11
N GLY A 123 4.40 8.05 -26.38
CA GLY A 123 3.77 8.07 -25.05
C GLY A 123 2.26 8.28 -25.15
N GLY A 124 1.66 8.67 -24.05
CA GLY A 124 0.23 8.92 -23.95
C GLY A 124 -0.32 8.66 -22.55
N ALA A 125 -1.63 8.76 -22.44
CA ALA A 125 -2.34 8.41 -21.22
C ALA A 125 -2.45 6.88 -21.09
N PHE A 126 -2.51 6.42 -19.83
CA PHE A 126 -2.84 5.05 -19.50
C PHE A 126 -3.93 5.01 -18.43
N PHE A 127 -4.70 3.92 -18.45
CA PHE A 127 -5.74 3.68 -17.47
C PHE A 127 -5.94 2.18 -17.28
N GLY A 128 -6.16 1.78 -16.02
CA GLY A 128 -6.43 0.40 -15.67
C GLY A 128 -6.95 0.26 -14.26
N ALA A 129 -7.08 -1.00 -13.85
CA ALA A 129 -7.45 -1.38 -12.51
C ALA A 129 -6.71 -2.65 -12.10
N ASN A 130 -6.49 -2.77 -10.81
CA ASN A 130 -5.89 -3.92 -10.17
C ASN A 130 -6.82 -4.40 -9.07
N VAL A 131 -7.15 -5.70 -9.05
CA VAL A 131 -7.94 -6.31 -7.98
C VAL A 131 -7.07 -7.34 -7.29
N GLU A 132 -7.02 -7.26 -5.95
CA GLU A 132 -6.27 -8.18 -5.12
C GLU A 132 -7.15 -8.86 -4.09
N TYR A 133 -6.79 -10.09 -3.76
CA TYR A 133 -7.27 -10.83 -2.61
C TYR A 133 -6.08 -11.33 -1.80
N SER A 134 -6.12 -11.20 -0.48
CA SER A 134 -5.07 -11.67 0.41
C SER A 134 -5.59 -12.57 1.52
N ASP A 135 -4.81 -13.59 1.86
CA ASP A 135 -4.90 -14.38 3.09
C ASP A 135 -3.59 -14.19 3.85
N VAL A 136 -3.62 -13.34 4.88
CA VAL A 136 -2.44 -12.91 5.64
C VAL A 136 -2.63 -13.20 7.11
N GLN A 137 -1.55 -13.64 7.78
CA GLN A 137 -1.59 -13.93 9.21
C GLN A 137 -1.94 -12.68 10.02
N ARG A 138 -2.81 -12.83 11.02
CA ARG A 138 -3.30 -11.73 11.88
C ARG A 138 -2.22 -11.00 12.67
N ARG A 139 -1.00 -11.49 12.69
CA ARG A 139 0.13 -10.74 13.27
C ARG A 139 0.66 -9.63 12.36
N PHE A 140 0.26 -9.62 11.08
CA PHE A 140 0.69 -8.64 10.09
C PHE A 140 -0.46 -7.80 9.56
N GLU A 141 -1.70 -8.28 9.68
CA GLU A 141 -2.92 -7.55 9.34
C GLU A 141 -4.04 -7.84 10.32
N ALA A 142 -4.82 -6.82 10.68
CA ALA A 142 -5.93 -6.97 11.61
C ALA A 142 -7.02 -7.93 11.10
N SER A 143 -7.24 -7.98 9.79
CA SER A 143 -8.12 -8.92 9.10
C SER A 143 -7.28 -9.97 8.37
N ARG A 144 -7.62 -11.24 8.51
CA ARG A 144 -6.93 -12.32 7.82
C ARG A 144 -7.17 -12.29 6.31
N HIS A 145 -8.41 -12.06 5.90
CA HIS A 145 -8.80 -12.02 4.50
C HIS A 145 -9.13 -10.59 4.13
N ASN A 146 -8.50 -10.07 3.09
CA ASN A 146 -8.71 -8.72 2.60
C ASN A 146 -8.88 -8.73 1.09
N SER A 147 -9.49 -7.69 0.56
CA SER A 147 -9.49 -7.41 -0.88
C SER A 147 -9.16 -5.95 -1.12
N GLU A 148 -8.55 -5.67 -2.27
CA GLU A 148 -8.19 -4.35 -2.71
C GLU A 148 -8.66 -4.13 -4.14
N LEU A 149 -9.14 -2.92 -4.43
CA LEU A 149 -9.31 -2.37 -5.76
C LEU A 149 -8.41 -1.15 -5.88
N ARG A 150 -7.44 -1.21 -6.77
CA ARG A 150 -6.56 -0.09 -7.11
C ARG A 150 -6.85 0.36 -8.53
N LEU A 151 -7.24 1.62 -8.69
CA LEU A 151 -7.32 2.24 -10.00
C LEU A 151 -5.92 2.73 -10.41
N ILE A 152 -5.62 2.60 -11.68
CA ILE A 152 -4.33 2.98 -12.26
C ILE A 152 -4.61 4.04 -13.30
N GLY A 153 -3.98 5.21 -13.20
CA GLY A 153 -4.13 6.25 -14.19
C GLY A 153 -2.89 7.11 -14.28
N GLY A 154 -2.61 7.62 -15.47
CA GLY A 154 -1.46 8.48 -15.63
C GLY A 154 -1.16 8.85 -17.08
N TYR A 155 0.05 9.38 -17.24
CA TYR A 155 0.59 9.81 -18.52
C TYR A 155 2.09 9.55 -18.56
N ARG A 156 2.57 8.99 -19.66
CA ARG A 156 4.00 8.77 -19.93
C ARG A 156 4.38 9.38 -21.26
N ASN A 157 5.55 10.00 -21.32
CA ASN A 157 6.23 10.34 -22.56
C ASN A 157 7.73 9.98 -22.44
N GLU A 158 8.56 10.37 -23.41
CA GLU A 158 9.98 10.06 -23.42
C GLU A 158 10.74 10.52 -22.17
N GLN A 159 10.30 11.62 -21.54
CA GLN A 159 11.00 12.25 -20.43
C GLN A 159 10.30 12.09 -19.09
N TRP A 160 8.97 11.99 -19.05
CA TRP A 160 8.18 12.07 -17.83
C TRP A 160 7.22 10.91 -17.69
N LEU A 161 7.08 10.45 -16.45
CA LEU A 161 6.01 9.58 -15.98
C LEU A 161 5.24 10.29 -14.85
N PHE A 162 3.92 10.35 -15.00
CA PHE A 162 2.98 10.74 -13.94
C PHE A 162 1.99 9.60 -13.74
N ALA A 163 1.87 9.12 -12.50
CA ALA A 163 0.91 8.08 -12.15
C ALA A 163 0.16 8.44 -10.87
N VAL A 164 -1.10 8.01 -10.80
CA VAL A 164 -1.96 8.11 -9.62
C VAL A 164 -2.74 6.82 -9.44
N ASN A 165 -2.77 6.32 -8.20
CA ASN A 165 -3.53 5.15 -7.83
C ASN A 165 -4.46 5.49 -6.65
N PRO A 166 -5.77 5.70 -6.88
CA PRO A 166 -6.80 5.58 -5.85
C PRO A 166 -6.97 4.10 -5.47
N ILE A 167 -6.90 3.82 -4.17
CA ILE A 167 -6.88 2.46 -3.62
C ILE A 167 -8.03 2.32 -2.63
N PHE A 168 -8.81 1.25 -2.76
CA PHE A 168 -9.93 0.91 -1.89
C PHE A 168 -9.72 -0.47 -1.30
N GLY A 169 -9.60 -0.57 0.02
CA GLY A 169 -9.34 -1.81 0.75
C GLY A 169 -10.54 -2.26 1.59
N TRP A 170 -10.83 -3.54 1.59
CA TRP A 170 -11.88 -4.15 2.41
C TRP A 170 -11.32 -5.28 3.26
N ALA A 171 -11.60 -5.22 4.57
CA ALA A 171 -11.37 -6.32 5.49
C ALA A 171 -12.56 -7.30 5.40
N LEU A 172 -12.29 -8.53 4.93
CA LEU A 172 -13.34 -9.52 4.66
C LEU A 172 -13.60 -10.46 5.85
N SER A 173 -12.70 -10.54 6.83
CA SER A 173 -12.80 -11.44 8.00
C SER A 173 -12.80 -10.69 9.32
N THR A 174 -13.52 -9.58 9.41
CA THR A 174 -13.71 -8.82 10.65
C THR A 174 -15.04 -9.20 11.32
N SER A 175 -15.05 -9.24 12.66
CA SER A 175 -16.27 -9.45 13.45
C SER A 175 -17.16 -8.22 13.51
N THR A 176 -16.64 -7.04 13.16
CA THR A 176 -17.38 -5.77 13.15
C THR A 176 -17.52 -5.31 11.70
N PRO A 177 -18.75 -5.18 11.18
CA PRO A 177 -18.97 -4.63 9.86
C PRO A 177 -18.31 -3.24 9.74
N GLN A 178 -17.46 -3.06 8.74
CA GLN A 178 -16.88 -1.76 8.46
C GLN A 178 -17.85 -0.95 7.58
N ALA A 179 -18.05 0.32 7.91
CA ALA A 179 -18.93 1.22 7.15
C ALA A 179 -18.18 1.78 5.91
N GLY A 180 -17.80 0.92 4.98
CA GLY A 180 -17.11 1.28 3.74
C GLY A 180 -15.63 0.86 3.70
N PRO A 181 -14.97 0.98 2.53
CA PRO A 181 -13.58 0.62 2.36
C PRO A 181 -12.65 1.63 3.00
N GLN A 182 -11.44 1.19 3.33
CA GLN A 182 -10.29 2.05 3.54
C GLN A 182 -9.93 2.71 2.21
N PHE A 183 -9.46 3.95 2.24
CA PHE A 183 -9.12 4.71 1.04
C PHE A 183 -7.74 5.33 1.14
N ASP A 184 -6.89 4.98 0.19
CA ASP A 184 -5.54 5.49 0.06
C ASP A 184 -5.32 6.12 -1.31
N LEU A 185 -4.34 7.00 -1.38
CA LEU A 185 -3.88 7.61 -2.62
C LEU A 185 -2.37 7.44 -2.74
N ALA A 186 -1.91 6.92 -3.86
CA ALA A 186 -0.51 6.86 -4.20
C ALA A 186 -0.24 7.64 -5.50
N TYR A 187 0.86 8.37 -5.53
CA TYR A 187 1.27 9.22 -6.65
C TYR A 187 2.73 8.97 -6.98
N LYS A 188 3.05 8.99 -8.26
CA LYS A 188 4.44 8.98 -8.76
C LYS A 188 4.63 10.08 -9.79
N VAL A 189 5.76 10.77 -9.68
CA VAL A 189 6.31 11.59 -10.75
C VAL A 189 7.77 11.21 -10.91
N SER A 190 8.20 10.88 -12.11
CA SER A 190 9.60 10.65 -12.41
C SER A 190 10.01 11.27 -13.75
N ARG A 191 11.28 11.60 -13.85
CA ARG A 191 11.89 12.19 -15.04
C ARG A 191 13.12 11.40 -15.45
N ARG A 192 13.19 11.03 -16.72
CA ARG A 192 14.39 10.45 -17.30
C ARG A 192 15.52 11.50 -17.29
N VAL A 193 16.63 11.17 -16.64
CA VAL A 193 17.82 12.03 -16.50
C VAL A 193 18.98 11.52 -17.33
N ALA A 194 18.97 10.22 -17.66
CA ALA A 194 19.91 9.58 -18.56
C ALA A 194 19.22 8.38 -19.22
N ASP A 195 19.89 7.74 -20.19
CA ASP A 195 19.38 6.50 -20.76
C ASP A 195 19.21 5.42 -19.70
N GLY A 196 18.01 4.82 -19.61
CA GLY A 196 17.62 3.83 -18.61
C GLY A 196 17.69 4.32 -17.15
N ILE A 197 17.76 5.65 -16.89
CA ILE A 197 17.78 6.18 -15.53
C ILE A 197 16.75 7.28 -15.38
N ALA A 198 15.81 7.12 -14.46
CA ALA A 198 14.89 8.17 -14.06
C ALA A 198 14.98 8.45 -12.55
N LEU A 199 14.84 9.73 -12.21
CA LEU A 199 14.72 10.19 -10.82
C LEU A 199 13.31 10.73 -10.59
N GLY A 200 12.77 10.47 -9.41
CA GLY A 200 11.40 10.85 -9.12
C GLY A 200 11.06 10.94 -7.65
N ALA A 201 9.78 11.11 -7.42
CA ALA A 201 9.18 11.07 -6.11
C ALA A 201 7.90 10.24 -6.14
N GLU A 202 7.65 9.52 -5.05
CA GLU A 202 6.36 8.89 -4.79
C GLU A 202 5.79 9.43 -3.48
N TYR A 203 4.48 9.66 -3.46
CA TYR A 203 3.78 10.12 -2.29
C TYR A 203 2.59 9.20 -2.01
N TYR A 204 2.51 8.71 -0.77
CA TYR A 204 1.44 7.86 -0.29
C TYR A 204 0.67 8.58 0.80
N ASN A 205 -0.66 8.52 0.73
CA ASN A 205 -1.55 9.10 1.71
C ASN A 205 -2.68 8.13 2.05
N ASP A 206 -2.60 7.52 3.23
CA ASP A 206 -3.70 6.81 3.87
C ASP A 206 -4.68 7.86 4.43
N LYS A 207 -5.87 7.92 3.86
CA LYS A 207 -6.90 8.89 4.22
C LYS A 207 -7.89 8.38 5.24
N GLY A 208 -7.80 7.12 5.61
CA GLY A 208 -8.79 6.48 6.42
C GLY A 208 -10.00 5.99 5.60
N ARG A 209 -11.16 5.93 6.18
CA ARG A 209 -12.35 5.34 5.57
C ARG A 209 -12.94 6.22 4.48
N TRP A 210 -13.32 5.63 3.34
CA TRP A 210 -13.99 6.35 2.25
C TRP A 210 -15.23 7.11 2.75
N LEU A 211 -15.35 8.39 2.39
CA LEU A 211 -16.38 9.35 2.82
C LEU A 211 -16.36 9.72 4.32
N HIS A 212 -15.43 9.17 5.12
CA HIS A 212 -15.24 9.46 6.54
C HIS A 212 -13.74 9.55 6.82
N PHE A 213 -13.07 10.46 6.11
CA PHE A 213 -11.63 10.61 6.18
C PHE A 213 -11.16 11.01 7.58
N ASP A 214 -10.03 10.47 7.99
CA ASP A 214 -9.37 10.84 9.22
C ASP A 214 -8.94 12.31 9.21
N ALA A 215 -8.77 12.90 10.38
CA ALA A 215 -8.23 14.25 10.48
C ALA A 215 -6.85 14.34 9.82
N ALA A 216 -6.52 15.48 9.21
CA ALA A 216 -5.30 15.62 8.39
C ALA A 216 -3.98 15.26 9.12
N GLY A 217 -3.95 15.36 10.46
CA GLY A 217 -2.81 14.94 11.28
C GLY A 217 -2.74 13.44 11.57
N GLU A 218 -3.86 12.74 11.38
CA GLU A 218 -4.00 11.29 11.63
C GLU A 218 -3.85 10.46 10.37
N GLN A 219 -4.00 11.10 9.18
CA GLN A 219 -3.77 10.46 7.89
C GLN A 219 -2.31 10.06 7.75
N GLY A 220 -2.05 8.80 7.37
CA GLY A 220 -0.71 8.33 7.06
C GLY A 220 -0.15 9.05 5.83
N LYS A 221 1.06 9.62 5.92
CA LYS A 221 1.69 10.35 4.81
C LYS A 221 3.16 10.02 4.71
N THR A 222 3.58 9.49 3.56
CA THR A 222 4.99 9.15 3.31
C THR A 222 5.42 9.67 1.95
N LEU A 223 6.58 10.32 1.91
CA LEU A 223 7.22 10.80 0.69
C LEU A 223 8.51 10.03 0.43
N TYR A 224 8.67 9.50 -0.77
CA TYR A 224 9.85 8.77 -1.22
C TYR A 224 10.62 9.56 -2.28
N ALA A 225 11.94 9.58 -2.16
CA ALA A 225 12.84 9.90 -3.27
C ALA A 225 13.16 8.59 -4.01
N VAL A 226 12.97 8.59 -5.32
CA VAL A 226 12.94 7.39 -6.17
C VAL A 226 14.01 7.43 -7.25
N LEU A 227 14.65 6.30 -7.47
CA LEU A 227 15.49 5.98 -8.60
C LEU A 227 14.88 4.78 -9.36
N ASP A 228 14.50 4.98 -10.60
CA ASP A 228 14.18 3.91 -11.54
C ASP A 228 15.39 3.65 -12.42
N PHE A 229 15.85 2.40 -12.46
CA PHE A 229 16.98 1.94 -13.25
C PHE A 229 16.53 0.82 -14.20
N ASP A 230 16.63 1.07 -15.50
CA ASP A 230 16.19 0.19 -16.57
C ASP A 230 17.33 0.04 -17.60
N ARG A 231 18.29 -0.80 -17.26
CA ARG A 231 19.41 -1.19 -18.15
C ARG A 231 19.67 -2.67 -17.98
N GLU A 232 19.40 -3.42 -19.01
CA GLU A 232 19.71 -4.85 -19.07
C GLU A 232 21.16 -5.17 -18.59
N PRO A 233 21.38 -6.17 -17.76
CA PRO A 233 20.40 -7.13 -17.22
C PRO A 233 19.72 -6.68 -15.90
N TRP A 234 19.89 -5.43 -15.48
CA TRP A 234 19.40 -4.92 -14.22
C TRP A 234 18.23 -3.95 -14.45
N VAL A 235 17.06 -4.35 -13.99
CA VAL A 235 15.88 -3.49 -13.93
C VAL A 235 15.43 -3.43 -12.48
N PHE A 236 15.40 -2.24 -11.90
CA PHE A 236 14.95 -2.06 -10.52
C PHE A 236 14.42 -0.66 -10.22
N ASN A 237 13.52 -0.59 -9.27
CA ASN A 237 13.10 0.64 -8.59
C ASN A 237 13.71 0.64 -7.18
N PHE A 238 14.35 1.73 -6.79
CA PHE A 238 14.90 1.93 -5.44
C PHE A 238 14.37 3.24 -4.87
N ALA A 239 13.97 3.24 -3.59
CA ALA A 239 13.53 4.48 -2.96
C ALA A 239 13.81 4.53 -1.46
N VAL A 240 13.98 5.77 -0.97
CA VAL A 240 14.07 6.08 0.46
C VAL A 240 12.90 6.98 0.83
N GLY A 241 12.08 6.51 1.77
CA GLY A 241 10.87 7.14 2.23
C GLY A 241 10.98 7.77 3.60
N ARG A 242 10.34 8.92 3.75
CA ARG A 242 10.20 9.66 4.99
C ARG A 242 8.72 9.80 5.34
N GLY A 243 8.32 9.29 6.51
CA GLY A 243 7.04 9.61 7.11
C GLY A 243 6.95 11.09 7.48
N LEU A 244 5.86 11.74 7.10
CA LEU A 244 5.68 13.19 7.26
C LEU A 244 4.96 13.55 8.57
N ASN A 245 4.42 12.55 9.28
CA ASN A 245 3.79 12.69 10.59
C ASN A 245 3.95 11.42 11.42
N ASP A 246 3.43 11.41 12.65
CA ASP A 246 3.54 10.29 13.59
C ASP A 246 2.58 9.12 13.26
N ALA A 247 1.74 9.26 12.24
CA ALA A 247 0.83 8.20 11.78
C ALA A 247 1.52 7.21 10.83
N THR A 248 2.79 7.42 10.46
CA THR A 248 3.54 6.57 9.54
C THR A 248 4.92 6.22 10.08
N ASP A 249 5.52 5.19 9.51
CA ASP A 249 6.91 4.84 9.75
C ASP A 249 7.82 6.02 9.41
N ARG A 250 8.79 6.29 10.29
CA ARG A 250 9.66 7.45 10.15
C ARG A 250 10.62 7.34 8.97
N TRP A 251 11.15 6.14 8.72
CA TRP A 251 12.03 5.85 7.59
C TRP A 251 11.76 4.47 7.03
N THR A 252 11.57 4.41 5.72
CA THR A 252 11.41 3.17 4.96
C THR A 252 12.34 3.20 3.76
N ILE A 253 12.93 2.06 3.45
CA ILE A 253 13.74 1.84 2.26
C ILE A 253 13.07 0.75 1.47
N LYS A 254 12.82 0.97 0.20
CA LYS A 254 12.27 -0.05 -0.70
C LYS A 254 13.18 -0.29 -1.89
N ALA A 255 13.16 -1.53 -2.38
CA ALA A 255 13.71 -1.89 -3.68
C ALA A 255 12.79 -2.93 -4.33
N ILE A 256 12.57 -2.80 -5.64
CA ILE A 256 11.85 -3.76 -6.47
C ILE A 256 12.80 -4.14 -7.59
N PHE A 257 13.15 -5.41 -7.69
CA PHE A 257 14.02 -5.95 -8.74
C PHE A 257 13.19 -6.80 -9.69
N GLU A 258 13.24 -6.49 -10.98
CA GLU A 258 12.78 -7.43 -12.00
C GLU A 258 13.86 -8.48 -12.23
N LEU A 259 13.52 -9.74 -12.06
CA LEU A 259 14.44 -10.86 -12.22
C LEU A 259 14.16 -11.55 -13.56
N PRO A 260 15.21 -11.91 -14.34
CA PRO A 260 15.01 -12.64 -15.58
C PRO A 260 14.38 -14.00 -15.28
N PHE A 261 13.15 -14.19 -15.75
CA PHE A 261 12.41 -15.44 -15.61
C PHE A 261 12.34 -16.12 -16.99
N LYS A 262 13.00 -17.28 -17.11
CA LYS A 262 13.09 -18.05 -18.37
C LYS A 262 12.33 -19.36 -18.25
#